data_0aa24b163e3c7a08b0abbe42c45cc51f
#
_entry.id   0aa24b163e3c7a08b0abbe42c45cc51f
#
_cell.length_a   1.000
_cell.length_b   1.000
_cell.length_c   1.000
_cell.angle_alpha   90.00
_cell.angle_beta   90.00
_cell.angle_gamma   90.00
#
_symmetry.space_group_name_H-M   'P 1'
#
loop_
_entity.id
_entity.type
_entity.pdbx_description
1 polymer ?
#
loop_
_entity_poly.entity_id
_entity_poly.type
_entity_poly.pdbx_seq_one_letter_code
_entity_poly.pdbx_strand_id
1 'polypeptide(L)'
;MFIQFQEKASKTLGQHFLQSVWQCAAMFTLAVFLGISINQFRVSRLPLIEDWSMEALLKSPSGDRLDISLVEAKNLFFQKAAIMIDARPNDDYEKGHIRGARSLPWHEVDQRFMEVTKDISVNTPIITYCDGKTCRLSHDLANFILDMGFTNVKILVNGWTKWQNADLPVDKNGSN
;
A
#
# COMPACT_ATOMS: atom_id res chain seq x y z
N MET A 1 -40.36 30.48 -47.04
CA MET A 1 -39.10 31.16 -46.68
C MET A 1 -38.65 30.81 -45.27
N PHE A 2 -39.49 30.70 -44.28
CA PHE A 2 -39.14 30.36 -42.86
C PHE A 2 -38.63 28.91 -42.65
N ILE A 3 -39.15 27.92 -43.37
CA ILE A 3 -38.83 26.51 -43.18
C ILE A 3 -37.38 26.18 -43.68
N GLN A 4 -36.90 26.80 -44.72
CA GLN A 4 -35.54 26.61 -45.22
C GLN A 4 -34.47 27.21 -44.29
N PHE A 5 -34.81 28.21 -43.50
CA PHE A 5 -33.89 28.84 -42.57
C PHE A 5 -33.68 27.97 -41.33
N GLN A 6 -34.72 27.29 -40.84
CA GLN A 6 -34.67 26.35 -39.74
C GLN A 6 -33.84 25.09 -40.08
N GLU A 7 -34.00 24.56 -41.28
CA GLU A 7 -33.29 23.37 -41.73
C GLU A 7 -31.77 23.62 -41.90
N LYS A 8 -31.41 24.82 -42.37
CA LYS A 8 -30.01 25.22 -42.51
C LYS A 8 -29.34 25.46 -41.15
N ALA A 9 -30.05 26.02 -40.18
CA ALA A 9 -29.57 26.26 -38.82
C ALA A 9 -29.36 24.94 -38.07
N SER A 10 -30.24 23.97 -38.24
CA SER A 10 -30.09 22.66 -37.58
C SER A 10 -28.92 21.83 -38.15
N LYS A 11 -28.67 21.90 -39.48
CA LYS A 11 -27.53 21.24 -40.11
C LYS A 11 -26.19 21.85 -39.70
N THR A 12 -26.10 23.18 -39.56
CA THR A 12 -24.88 23.83 -39.08
C THR A 12 -24.62 23.52 -37.62
N LEU A 13 -25.65 23.49 -36.76
CA LEU A 13 -25.52 23.12 -35.34
C LEU A 13 -25.00 21.68 -35.17
N GLY A 14 -25.54 20.73 -35.98
CA GLY A 14 -25.07 19.34 -35.98
C GLY A 14 -23.62 19.19 -36.44
N GLN A 15 -23.19 19.98 -37.46
CA GLN A 15 -21.81 19.96 -37.92
C GLN A 15 -20.83 20.51 -36.88
N HIS A 16 -21.16 21.60 -36.23
CA HIS A 16 -20.32 22.13 -35.12
C HIS A 16 -20.25 21.20 -33.92
N PHE A 17 -21.35 20.54 -33.58
CA PHE A 17 -21.37 19.54 -32.52
C PHE A 17 -20.44 18.35 -32.86
N LEU A 18 -20.53 17.80 -34.06
CA LEU A 18 -19.66 16.72 -34.53
C LEU A 18 -18.18 17.14 -34.54
N GLN A 19 -17.87 18.36 -35.01
CA GLN A 19 -16.51 18.89 -34.96
C GLN A 19 -15.98 19.01 -33.53
N SER A 20 -16.79 19.50 -32.59
CA SER A 20 -16.39 19.61 -31.18
C SER A 20 -16.14 18.24 -30.55
N VAL A 21 -16.97 17.23 -30.85
CA VAL A 21 -16.77 15.85 -30.40
C VAL A 21 -15.47 15.27 -30.92
N TRP A 22 -15.18 15.48 -32.23
CA TRP A 22 -13.92 15.03 -32.82
C TRP A 22 -12.68 15.71 -32.21
N GLN A 23 -12.76 17.01 -31.95
CA GLN A 23 -11.69 17.76 -31.29
C GLN A 23 -11.44 17.25 -29.86
N CYS A 24 -12.49 17.01 -29.08
CA CYS A 24 -12.38 16.41 -27.75
C CYS A 24 -11.75 15.00 -27.81
N ALA A 25 -12.20 14.17 -28.75
CA ALA A 25 -11.65 12.82 -28.91
C ALA A 25 -10.16 12.86 -29.33
N ALA A 26 -9.78 13.77 -30.24
CA ALA A 26 -8.38 13.94 -30.66
C ALA A 26 -7.48 14.43 -29.50
N MET A 27 -7.96 15.38 -28.72
CA MET A 27 -7.22 15.85 -27.54
C MET A 27 -7.08 14.75 -26.47
N PHE A 28 -8.14 13.97 -26.24
CA PHE A 28 -8.10 12.86 -25.30
C PHE A 28 -7.09 11.77 -25.72
N THR A 29 -7.14 11.36 -27.00
CA THR A 29 -6.18 10.37 -27.54
C THR A 29 -4.75 10.86 -27.47
N LEU A 30 -4.50 12.14 -27.78
CA LEU A 30 -3.18 12.75 -27.66
C LEU A 30 -2.69 12.76 -26.21
N ALA A 31 -3.55 13.12 -25.26
CA ALA A 31 -3.21 13.14 -23.83
C ALA A 31 -2.86 11.74 -23.30
N VAL A 32 -3.63 10.71 -23.69
CA VAL A 32 -3.36 9.32 -23.34
C VAL A 32 -2.03 8.87 -23.94
N PHE A 33 -1.79 9.15 -25.20
CA PHE A 33 -0.53 8.79 -25.86
C PHE A 33 0.69 9.46 -25.21
N LEU A 34 0.60 10.74 -24.89
CA LEU A 34 1.65 11.46 -24.18
C LEU A 34 1.86 10.90 -22.79
N GLY A 35 0.80 10.59 -22.05
CA GLY A 35 0.88 10.00 -20.72
C GLY A 35 1.59 8.64 -20.72
N ILE A 36 1.24 7.76 -21.66
CA ILE A 36 1.90 6.46 -21.84
C ILE A 36 3.37 6.66 -22.23
N SER A 37 3.64 7.56 -23.17
CA SER A 37 5.00 7.83 -23.65
C SER A 37 5.89 8.35 -22.50
N ILE A 38 5.42 9.32 -21.75
CA ILE A 38 6.16 9.86 -20.58
C ILE A 38 6.41 8.76 -19.57
N ASN A 39 5.43 7.89 -19.31
CA ASN A 39 5.60 6.78 -18.36
C ASN A 39 6.68 5.79 -18.82
N GLN A 40 6.85 5.58 -20.11
CA GLN A 40 7.90 4.68 -20.66
C GLN A 40 9.32 5.22 -20.42
N PHE A 41 9.49 6.54 -20.40
CA PHE A 41 10.80 7.17 -20.22
C PHE A 41 11.14 7.48 -18.76
N ARG A 42 10.23 7.19 -17.81
CA ARG A 42 10.53 7.36 -16.37
C ARG A 42 11.43 6.24 -15.88
N VAL A 43 12.37 6.59 -15.01
CA VAL A 43 13.26 5.62 -14.31
C VAL A 43 12.41 4.66 -13.45
N SER A 44 11.39 5.18 -12.76
CA SER A 44 10.38 4.38 -12.05
C SER A 44 9.06 4.45 -12.82
N ARG A 45 8.78 3.41 -13.61
CA ARG A 45 7.53 3.31 -14.39
C ARG A 45 6.35 3.08 -13.45
N LEU A 46 5.27 3.83 -13.65
CA LEU A 46 4.02 3.54 -12.98
C LEU A 46 3.35 2.33 -13.65
N PRO A 47 2.93 1.32 -12.92
CA PRO A 47 2.17 0.21 -13.49
C PRO A 47 0.83 0.74 -14.01
N LEU A 48 0.54 0.56 -15.30
CA LEU A 48 -0.74 0.97 -15.91
C LEU A 48 -1.88 0.01 -15.52
N ILE A 49 -1.53 -1.21 -15.18
CA ILE A 49 -2.42 -2.24 -14.63
C ILE A 49 -1.69 -2.78 -13.41
N GLU A 50 -2.18 -2.46 -12.23
CA GLU A 50 -1.65 -2.98 -10.97
C GLU A 50 -2.43 -4.24 -10.59
N ASP A 51 -1.70 -5.30 -10.28
CA ASP A 51 -2.31 -6.52 -9.74
C ASP A 51 -2.60 -6.31 -8.24
N TRP A 52 -3.86 -6.01 -7.94
CA TRP A 52 -4.35 -5.80 -6.58
C TRP A 52 -4.66 -7.12 -5.86
N SER A 53 -4.25 -8.26 -6.42
CA SER A 53 -4.44 -9.55 -5.75
C SER A 53 -3.69 -9.59 -4.43
N MET A 54 -4.21 -10.38 -3.49
CA MET A 54 -3.55 -10.59 -2.20
C MET A 54 -2.15 -11.19 -2.39
N GLU A 55 -1.95 -11.99 -3.44
CA GLU A 55 -0.63 -12.57 -3.75
C GLU A 55 0.38 -11.54 -4.23
N ALA A 56 -0.05 -10.56 -5.02
CA ALA A 56 0.82 -9.46 -5.44
C ALA A 56 1.23 -8.60 -4.25
N LEU A 57 0.31 -8.38 -3.31
CA LEU A 57 0.58 -7.65 -2.07
C LEU A 57 1.62 -8.32 -1.15
N LEU A 58 1.82 -9.63 -1.28
CA LEU A 58 2.79 -10.38 -0.47
C LEU A 58 4.16 -10.53 -1.12
N LYS A 59 4.42 -9.78 -2.19
CA LYS A 59 5.72 -9.74 -2.86
C LYS A 59 6.41 -8.41 -2.65
N SER A 60 7.72 -8.46 -2.48
CA SER A 60 8.56 -7.28 -2.49
C SER A 60 8.65 -6.68 -3.90
N PRO A 61 9.17 -5.46 -4.06
CA PRO A 61 9.48 -4.90 -5.38
C PRO A 61 10.45 -5.77 -6.20
N SER A 62 11.29 -6.59 -5.54
CA SER A 62 12.18 -7.58 -6.18
C SER A 62 11.48 -8.89 -6.56
N GLY A 63 10.22 -9.08 -6.17
CA GLY A 63 9.42 -10.28 -6.45
C GLY A 63 9.50 -11.39 -5.38
N ASP A 64 10.26 -11.18 -4.30
CA ASP A 64 10.39 -12.15 -3.22
C ASP A 64 9.14 -12.16 -2.32
N ARG A 65 8.77 -13.32 -1.79
CA ARG A 65 7.65 -13.42 -0.85
C ARG A 65 8.01 -12.80 0.50
N LEU A 66 7.15 -11.91 0.95
CA LEU A 66 7.29 -11.21 2.23
C LEU A 66 6.50 -11.87 3.36
N ASP A 67 5.52 -12.73 3.04
CA ASP A 67 4.71 -13.37 4.08
C ASP A 67 5.52 -14.35 4.93
N ILE A 68 5.21 -14.35 6.22
CA ILE A 68 5.77 -15.27 7.20
C ILE A 68 4.66 -16.06 7.89
N SER A 69 4.92 -17.34 8.17
CA SER A 69 3.98 -18.16 8.93
C SER A 69 3.94 -17.76 10.42
N LEU A 70 2.80 -18.02 11.10
CA LEU A 70 2.71 -17.76 12.53
C LEU A 70 3.75 -18.58 13.33
N VAL A 71 4.04 -19.80 12.89
CA VAL A 71 5.01 -20.68 13.56
C VAL A 71 6.42 -20.10 13.50
N GLU A 72 6.82 -19.60 12.33
CA GLU A 72 8.12 -18.97 12.13
C GLU A 72 8.22 -17.63 12.87
N ALA A 73 7.18 -16.78 12.77
CA ALA A 73 7.12 -15.51 13.50
C ALA A 73 7.22 -15.73 15.03
N LYS A 74 6.52 -16.73 15.56
CA LYS A 74 6.60 -17.15 16.96
C LYS A 74 8.01 -17.57 17.35
N ASN A 75 8.68 -18.36 16.52
CA ASN A 75 10.04 -18.81 16.79
C ASN A 75 11.01 -17.62 16.85
N LEU A 76 10.95 -16.71 15.89
CA LEU A 76 11.78 -15.50 15.88
C LEU A 76 11.49 -14.59 17.08
N PHE A 77 10.23 -14.48 17.48
CA PHE A 77 9.81 -13.72 18.67
C PHE A 77 10.42 -14.26 19.94
N PHE A 78 10.29 -15.57 20.22
CA PHE A 78 10.83 -16.17 21.45
C PHE A 78 12.37 -16.20 21.48
N GLN A 79 13.00 -16.27 20.32
CA GLN A 79 14.46 -16.14 20.18
C GLN A 79 14.95 -14.70 20.27
N LYS A 80 14.04 -13.71 20.35
CA LYS A 80 14.34 -12.27 20.24
C LYS A 80 15.15 -11.92 18.99
N ALA A 81 14.96 -12.69 17.94
CA ALA A 81 15.68 -12.57 16.69
C ALA A 81 15.00 -11.65 15.66
N ALA A 82 13.80 -11.18 15.95
CA ALA A 82 13.07 -10.22 15.09
C ALA A 82 12.40 -9.13 15.93
N ILE A 83 12.25 -7.96 15.32
CA ILE A 83 11.48 -6.85 15.89
C ILE A 83 10.09 -6.89 15.28
N MET A 84 9.06 -6.89 16.15
CA MET A 84 7.67 -6.81 15.75
C MET A 84 7.26 -5.34 15.61
N ILE A 85 6.63 -4.96 14.49
CA ILE A 85 6.12 -3.60 14.26
C ILE A 85 4.64 -3.66 13.93
N ASP A 86 3.85 -2.95 14.71
CA ASP A 86 2.39 -2.85 14.54
C ASP A 86 2.05 -1.67 13.60
N ALA A 87 1.42 -1.99 12.48
CA ALA A 87 1.00 -1.01 11.48
C ALA A 87 -0.41 -0.45 11.72
N ARG A 88 -1.12 -0.94 12.74
CA ARG A 88 -2.47 -0.50 13.09
C ARG A 88 -2.46 0.92 13.67
N PRO A 89 -3.62 1.62 13.67
CA PRO A 89 -3.77 2.86 14.40
C PRO A 89 -3.36 2.74 15.86
N ASN A 90 -2.85 3.83 16.45
CA ASN A 90 -2.36 3.82 17.83
C ASN A 90 -3.42 3.40 18.85
N ASP A 91 -4.67 3.80 18.63
CA ASP A 91 -5.80 3.41 19.51
C ASP A 91 -6.00 1.88 19.57
N ASP A 92 -5.71 1.16 18.48
CA ASP A 92 -5.81 -0.29 18.44
C ASP A 92 -4.56 -0.96 19.04
N TYR A 93 -3.40 -0.36 18.87
CA TYR A 93 -2.17 -0.78 19.55
C TYR A 93 -2.30 -0.68 21.07
N GLU A 94 -2.86 0.42 21.59
CA GLU A 94 -3.05 0.63 23.03
C GLU A 94 -4.03 -0.36 23.66
N LYS A 95 -5.09 -0.75 22.93
CA LYS A 95 -6.03 -1.79 23.39
C LYS A 95 -5.39 -3.17 23.54
N GLY A 96 -4.29 -3.40 22.81
CA GLY A 96 -3.51 -4.62 22.88
C GLY A 96 -2.65 -4.81 21.64
N HIS A 97 -1.41 -5.27 21.85
CA HIS A 97 -0.42 -5.51 20.81
C HIS A 97 0.47 -6.72 21.16
N ILE A 98 1.22 -7.23 20.20
CA ILE A 98 2.22 -8.28 20.44
C ILE A 98 3.25 -7.75 21.43
N ARG A 99 3.54 -8.51 22.49
CA ARG A 99 4.45 -8.08 23.55
C ARG A 99 5.77 -7.54 22.99
N GLY A 100 6.12 -6.31 23.41
CA GLY A 100 7.34 -5.65 23.00
C GLY A 100 7.35 -5.18 21.54
N ALA A 101 6.23 -5.23 20.82
CA ALA A 101 6.12 -4.64 19.50
C ALA A 101 6.23 -3.12 19.56
N ARG A 102 6.75 -2.52 18.50
CA ARG A 102 6.78 -1.08 18.32
C ARG A 102 5.56 -0.61 17.54
N SER A 103 4.93 0.49 17.95
CA SER A 103 3.84 1.12 17.23
C SER A 103 4.40 2.00 16.11
N LEU A 104 4.04 1.70 14.86
CA LEU A 104 4.32 2.54 13.70
C LEU A 104 3.10 2.52 12.76
N PRO A 105 2.04 3.25 13.10
CA PRO A 105 0.86 3.36 12.24
C PRO A 105 1.24 3.84 10.85
N TRP A 106 0.69 3.21 9.82
CA TRP A 106 1.00 3.55 8.43
C TRP A 106 0.82 5.05 8.12
N HIS A 107 -0.23 5.67 8.66
CA HIS A 107 -0.52 7.10 8.42
C HIS A 107 0.43 8.08 9.14
N GLU A 108 1.28 7.58 10.04
CA GLU A 108 2.29 8.37 10.77
C GLU A 108 3.72 8.00 10.35
N VAL A 109 3.89 7.11 9.37
CA VAL A 109 5.19 6.53 9.01
C VAL A 109 6.23 7.59 8.69
N ASP A 110 5.89 8.61 7.90
CA ASP A 110 6.81 9.68 7.49
C ASP A 110 7.37 10.48 8.68
N GLN A 111 6.59 10.60 9.75
CA GLN A 111 6.97 11.40 10.93
C GLN A 111 7.70 10.58 11.99
N ARG A 112 7.34 9.31 12.14
CA ARG A 112 7.80 8.47 13.26
C ARG A 112 8.82 7.40 12.89
N PHE A 113 9.01 7.15 11.60
CA PHE A 113 9.91 6.09 11.13
C PHE A 113 11.30 6.19 11.74
N MET A 114 11.95 7.36 11.65
CA MET A 114 13.31 7.56 12.14
C MET A 114 13.43 7.35 13.66
N GLU A 115 12.40 7.73 14.41
CA GLU A 115 12.35 7.51 15.86
C GLU A 115 12.22 6.04 16.19
N VAL A 116 11.29 5.35 15.54
CA VAL A 116 10.97 3.94 15.81
C VAL A 116 12.10 3.00 15.39
N THR A 117 12.88 3.38 14.37
CA THR A 117 13.94 2.52 13.80
C THR A 117 15.37 2.92 14.14
N LYS A 118 15.58 4.01 14.90
CA LYS A 118 16.91 4.61 15.20
C LYS A 118 17.96 3.64 15.74
N ASP A 119 17.52 2.61 16.45
CA ASP A 119 18.36 1.59 17.10
C ASP A 119 18.30 0.23 16.40
N ILE A 120 17.65 0.15 15.24
CA ILE A 120 17.52 -1.08 14.46
C ILE A 120 18.56 -1.09 13.34
N SER A 121 19.40 -2.12 13.31
CA SER A 121 20.30 -2.33 12.18
C SER A 121 19.51 -2.71 10.92
N VAL A 122 19.94 -2.25 9.75
CA VAL A 122 19.30 -2.52 8.45
C VAL A 122 19.18 -4.02 8.11
N ASN A 123 20.00 -4.87 8.73
CA ASN A 123 19.96 -6.32 8.55
C ASN A 123 19.13 -7.04 9.62
N THR A 124 18.61 -6.32 10.62
CA THR A 124 17.79 -6.93 11.67
C THR A 124 16.46 -7.41 11.08
N PRO A 125 16.05 -8.65 11.34
CA PRO A 125 14.73 -9.12 10.93
C PRO A 125 13.61 -8.28 11.53
N ILE A 126 12.73 -7.77 10.69
CA ILE A 126 11.55 -7.00 11.06
C ILE A 126 10.31 -7.76 10.60
N ILE A 127 9.31 -7.87 11.47
CA ILE A 127 8.02 -8.47 11.13
C ILE A 127 6.94 -7.40 11.34
N THR A 128 6.38 -6.92 10.25
CA THR A 128 5.22 -6.03 10.30
C THR A 128 3.94 -6.84 10.44
N TYR A 129 2.97 -6.32 11.16
CA TYR A 129 1.66 -6.96 11.28
C TYR A 129 0.53 -5.92 11.39
N CYS A 130 -0.66 -6.37 11.06
CA CYS A 130 -1.89 -5.64 11.28
C CYS A 130 -3.04 -6.62 11.58
N ASP A 131 -4.27 -6.17 11.55
CA ASP A 131 -5.44 -7.00 11.78
C ASP A 131 -6.26 -7.17 10.50
N GLY A 132 -6.89 -8.34 10.35
CA GLY A 132 -7.68 -8.69 9.17
C GLY A 132 -6.88 -9.23 7.99
N LYS A 133 -7.52 -10.14 7.24
CA LYS A 133 -6.89 -10.83 6.10
C LYS A 133 -6.62 -9.91 4.90
N THR A 134 -7.39 -8.83 4.78
CA THR A 134 -7.31 -7.86 3.69
C THR A 134 -6.61 -6.56 4.08
N CYS A 135 -6.01 -6.52 5.28
CA CYS A 135 -5.34 -5.33 5.78
C CYS A 135 -4.06 -5.06 5.00
N ARG A 136 -3.99 -3.92 4.34
CA ARG A 136 -2.83 -3.47 3.56
C ARG A 136 -1.77 -2.74 4.41
N LEU A 137 -2.12 -2.28 5.61
CA LEU A 137 -1.25 -1.42 6.41
C LEU A 137 0.12 -2.04 6.68
N SER A 138 0.16 -3.32 7.06
CA SER A 138 1.43 -4.02 7.32
C SER A 138 2.23 -4.27 6.05
N HIS A 139 1.58 -4.41 4.91
CA HIS A 139 2.22 -4.56 3.61
C HIS A 139 2.84 -3.23 3.15
N ASP A 140 2.06 -2.14 3.18
CA ASP A 140 2.53 -0.83 2.79
C ASP A 140 3.71 -0.39 3.69
N LEU A 141 3.61 -0.66 4.99
CA LEU A 141 4.70 -0.44 5.94
C LEU A 141 5.93 -1.30 5.62
N ALA A 142 5.76 -2.58 5.30
CA ALA A 142 6.89 -3.45 4.96
C ALA A 142 7.65 -2.97 3.72
N ASN A 143 6.93 -2.59 2.67
CA ASN A 143 7.55 -2.03 1.47
C ASN A 143 8.28 -0.72 1.76
N PHE A 144 7.67 0.18 2.53
CA PHE A 144 8.33 1.41 2.94
C PHE A 144 9.63 1.14 3.70
N ILE A 145 9.63 0.19 4.64
CA ILE A 145 10.83 -0.18 5.39
C ILE A 145 11.91 -0.75 4.45
N LEU A 146 11.53 -1.56 3.45
CA LEU A 146 12.45 -2.06 2.42
C LEU A 146 13.03 -0.91 1.58
N ASP A 147 12.20 0.04 1.16
CA ASP A 147 12.63 1.22 0.38
C ASP A 147 13.59 2.12 1.19
N MET A 148 13.46 2.12 2.52
CA MET A 148 14.39 2.80 3.42
C MET A 148 15.71 2.04 3.65
N GLY A 149 15.92 0.91 2.96
CA GLY A 149 17.18 0.17 2.92
C GLY A 149 17.31 -0.99 3.90
N PHE A 150 16.25 -1.35 4.61
CA PHE A 150 16.23 -2.57 5.42
C PHE A 150 16.13 -3.80 4.52
N THR A 151 16.86 -4.86 4.84
CA THR A 151 17.01 -6.02 3.94
C THR A 151 16.20 -7.23 4.33
N ASN A 152 15.73 -7.32 5.58
CA ASN A 152 15.06 -8.50 6.11
C ASN A 152 13.70 -8.12 6.73
N VAL A 153 12.72 -7.88 5.87
CA VAL A 153 11.36 -7.49 6.28
C VAL A 153 10.37 -8.58 5.88
N LYS A 154 9.50 -8.95 6.81
CA LYS A 154 8.44 -9.94 6.63
C LYS A 154 7.10 -9.39 7.09
N ILE A 155 6.01 -10.00 6.62
CA ILE A 155 4.64 -9.62 6.92
C ILE A 155 3.91 -10.80 7.58
N LEU A 156 3.44 -10.62 8.79
CA LEU A 156 2.53 -11.57 9.43
C LEU A 156 1.09 -11.18 9.08
N VAL A 157 0.57 -11.80 8.01
CA VAL A 157 -0.79 -11.53 7.52
C VAL A 157 -1.84 -11.91 8.55
N ASN A 158 -2.79 -10.99 8.85
CA ASN A 158 -3.78 -11.13 9.92
C ASN A 158 -3.10 -11.42 11.28
N GLY A 159 -1.97 -10.74 11.50
CA GLY A 159 -1.02 -11.09 12.55
C GLY A 159 -1.61 -10.97 13.94
N TRP A 160 -2.30 -9.87 14.24
CA TRP A 160 -2.91 -9.64 15.54
C TRP A 160 -3.94 -10.74 15.90
N THR A 161 -4.91 -10.98 15.02
CA THR A 161 -5.93 -12.02 15.22
C THR A 161 -5.31 -13.41 15.40
N LYS A 162 -4.33 -13.76 14.53
CA LYS A 162 -3.65 -15.07 14.64
C LYS A 162 -2.86 -15.20 15.94
N TRP A 163 -2.20 -14.12 16.38
CA TRP A 163 -1.41 -14.10 17.60
C TRP A 163 -2.27 -14.30 18.85
N GLN A 164 -3.39 -13.57 18.92
CA GLN A 164 -4.36 -13.71 20.01
C GLN A 164 -5.01 -15.10 20.06
N ASN A 165 -5.45 -15.62 18.91
CA ASN A 165 -6.08 -16.94 18.82
C ASN A 165 -5.14 -18.10 19.19
N ALA A 166 -3.84 -17.84 19.18
CA ALA A 166 -2.82 -18.80 19.61
C ALA A 166 -2.37 -18.59 21.06
N ASP A 167 -3.05 -17.73 21.83
CA ASP A 167 -2.76 -17.39 23.22
C ASP A 167 -1.29 -16.98 23.45
N LEU A 168 -0.71 -16.26 22.45
CA LEU A 168 0.67 -15.80 22.52
C LEU A 168 0.81 -14.49 23.32
N PRO A 169 2.01 -14.17 23.82
CA PRO A 169 2.22 -13.01 24.70
C PRO A 169 1.78 -11.69 24.09
N VAL A 170 0.96 -10.95 24.79
CA VAL A 170 0.48 -9.61 24.44
C VAL A 170 0.72 -8.62 25.57
N ASP A 171 0.85 -7.34 25.22
CA ASP A 171 0.85 -6.22 26.15
C ASP A 171 -0.35 -5.31 25.86
N LYS A 172 -0.76 -4.52 26.84
CA LYS A 172 -1.82 -3.50 26.74
C LYS A 172 -1.32 -2.23 27.40
N ASN A 173 -1.41 -1.11 26.72
CA ASN A 173 -1.14 0.19 27.30
C ASN A 173 -2.46 0.65 27.96
N GLY A 174 -2.51 0.72 29.31
CA GLY A 174 -3.69 1.23 30.02
C GLY A 174 -4.33 0.30 31.04
N SER A 175 -3.66 -0.77 31.45
CA SER A 175 -4.04 -1.52 32.66
C SER A 175 -3.14 -1.13 33.85
N ASN A 176 -3.40 0.06 34.41
CA ASN A 176 -3.10 0.39 35.80
C ASN A 176 -4.41 0.52 36.53
#